data_6335fc67739320304358083c69eb23ae
#
_entry.id   6335fc67739320304358083c69eb23ae
#
_cell.length_a   1.000
_cell.length_b   1.000
_cell.length_c   1.000
_cell.angle_alpha   90.00
_cell.angle_beta   90.00
_cell.angle_gamma   90.00
#
_symmetry.space_group_name_H-M   'P 1'
#
loop_
_entity.id
_entity.type
_entity.pdbx_description
1 polymer ?
#
loop_
_entity_poly.entity_id
_entity_poly.type
_entity_poly.pdbx_seq_one_letter_code
_entity_poly.pdbx_strand_id
1 'polypeptide(L)'
;MNIEAERADLPLKLGRDTALLDRGMAELEQERAEAEARREIVVVAPHDGTVTAIHAVAGAKADTGTPLLSIVPPSSRLEAHLYAPSRSIGFVRTGQRVQLRYQAFPYQRFGHYEGVVAAISRAALSPAELPPQLAGLTSVTGVATGAAAEPIYRITVSLSSQSVTAYGAQTPLQPGMTLEADVALERRRLFEWMLDPLYAVTGAQRV
;
A
#
# COMPACT_ATOMS: atom_id res chain seq x y z
N MET A 1 64.83 49.58 -16.46
CA MET A 1 64.57 48.30 -17.15
C MET A 1 63.36 47.53 -16.61
N ASN A 2 62.44 48.14 -15.84
CA ASN A 2 61.28 47.42 -15.29
C ASN A 2 59.95 47.71 -15.99
N ILE A 3 59.84 48.81 -16.69
CA ILE A 3 58.55 49.31 -17.24
C ILE A 3 58.09 48.47 -18.46
N GLU A 4 58.98 47.94 -19.25
CA GLU A 4 58.67 47.11 -20.41
C GLU A 4 58.21 45.70 -19.99
N ALA A 5 58.82 45.13 -18.93
CA ALA A 5 58.37 43.85 -18.36
C ALA A 5 56.97 43.98 -17.70
N GLU A 6 56.74 45.07 -16.98
CA GLU A 6 55.41 45.34 -16.40
C GLU A 6 54.30 45.53 -17.45
N ARG A 7 54.64 46.17 -18.58
CA ARG A 7 53.70 46.32 -19.72
C ARG A 7 53.40 45.00 -20.41
N ALA A 8 54.36 44.08 -20.47
CA ALA A 8 54.14 42.75 -21.03
C ALA A 8 53.31 41.85 -20.11
N ASP A 9 53.35 42.04 -18.78
CA ASP A 9 52.59 41.25 -17.81
C ASP A 9 51.13 41.70 -17.64
N LEU A 10 50.85 42.96 -17.97
CA LEU A 10 49.49 43.55 -17.87
C LEU A 10 48.41 42.74 -18.66
N PRO A 11 48.61 42.39 -19.94
CA PRO A 11 47.61 41.63 -20.70
C PRO A 11 47.42 40.21 -20.14
N LEU A 12 48.48 39.60 -19.59
CA LEU A 12 48.36 38.29 -18.96
C LEU A 12 47.61 38.35 -17.64
N LYS A 13 47.78 39.39 -16.83
CA LYS A 13 47.01 39.60 -15.61
C LYS A 13 45.52 39.89 -15.95
N LEU A 14 45.27 40.80 -16.90
CA LEU A 14 43.90 41.05 -17.36
C LEU A 14 43.22 39.80 -17.92
N GLY A 15 43.93 38.99 -18.70
CA GLY A 15 43.39 37.72 -19.22
C GLY A 15 43.06 36.69 -18.14
N ARG A 16 43.86 36.66 -17.03
CA ARG A 16 43.56 35.82 -15.88
C ARG A 16 42.38 36.34 -15.07
N ASP A 17 42.33 37.63 -14.83
CA ASP A 17 41.24 38.27 -14.07
C ASP A 17 39.90 38.17 -14.81
N THR A 18 39.90 38.39 -16.13
CA THR A 18 38.70 38.18 -16.94
C THR A 18 38.25 36.73 -16.93
N ALA A 19 39.18 35.78 -17.05
CA ALA A 19 38.83 34.33 -17.00
C ALA A 19 38.30 33.91 -15.61
N LEU A 20 38.76 34.53 -14.51
CA LEU A 20 38.23 34.31 -13.17
C LEU A 20 36.82 34.90 -13.01
N LEU A 21 36.58 36.07 -13.54
CA LEU A 21 35.27 36.72 -13.54
C LEU A 21 34.27 35.91 -14.37
N ASP A 22 34.67 35.45 -15.57
CA ASP A 22 33.82 34.66 -16.45
C ASP A 22 33.42 33.33 -15.79
N ARG A 23 34.34 32.68 -15.05
CA ARG A 23 34.02 31.46 -14.27
C ARG A 23 33.07 31.76 -13.12
N GLY A 24 33.31 32.85 -12.38
CA GLY A 24 32.43 33.25 -11.29
C GLY A 24 31.02 33.59 -11.79
N MET A 25 30.91 34.22 -12.97
CA MET A 25 29.63 34.49 -13.59
C MET A 25 28.92 33.19 -14.00
N ALA A 26 29.63 32.25 -14.61
CA ALA A 26 29.05 30.96 -15.01
C ALA A 26 28.56 30.15 -13.83
N GLU A 27 29.31 30.16 -12.71
CA GLU A 27 28.91 29.50 -11.46
C GLU A 27 27.64 30.13 -10.87
N LEU A 28 27.56 31.46 -10.82
CA LEU A 28 26.37 32.17 -10.34
C LEU A 28 25.14 31.94 -11.24
N GLU A 29 25.33 31.91 -12.57
CA GLU A 29 24.27 31.59 -13.51
C GLU A 29 23.75 30.16 -13.32
N GLN A 30 24.64 29.20 -13.08
CA GLN A 30 24.26 27.83 -12.77
C GLN A 30 23.49 27.73 -11.45
N GLU A 31 24.00 28.35 -10.36
CA GLU A 31 23.31 28.38 -9.07
C GLU A 31 21.92 29.03 -9.19
N ARG A 32 21.81 30.09 -9.96
CA ARG A 32 20.53 30.75 -10.22
C ARG A 32 19.57 29.84 -10.97
N ALA A 33 20.03 29.18 -12.03
CA ALA A 33 19.21 28.24 -12.80
C ALA A 33 18.73 27.07 -11.93
N GLU A 34 19.60 26.53 -11.06
CA GLU A 34 19.23 25.49 -10.11
C GLU A 34 18.22 26.00 -9.06
N ALA A 35 18.39 27.22 -8.56
CA ALA A 35 17.46 27.81 -7.60
C ALA A 35 16.08 28.07 -8.25
N GLU A 36 16.05 28.53 -9.49
CA GLU A 36 14.82 28.72 -10.25
C GLU A 36 14.13 27.38 -10.54
N ALA A 37 14.87 26.33 -10.92
CA ALA A 37 14.33 25.00 -11.14
C ALA A 37 13.74 24.35 -9.87
N ARG A 38 14.26 24.70 -8.70
CA ARG A 38 13.73 24.23 -7.41
C ARG A 38 12.53 25.04 -6.89
N ARG A 39 12.27 26.19 -7.48
CA ARG A 39 11.20 27.10 -7.04
C ARG A 39 9.81 26.53 -7.30
N GLU A 40 9.66 25.75 -8.37
CA GLU A 40 8.40 25.16 -8.77
C GLU A 40 8.62 23.70 -9.19
N ILE A 41 7.92 22.80 -8.53
CA ILE A 41 7.90 21.38 -8.89
C ILE A 41 6.49 21.07 -9.41
N VAL A 42 6.40 20.80 -10.70
CA VAL A 42 5.14 20.40 -11.33
C VAL A 42 4.95 18.89 -11.11
N VAL A 43 3.98 18.53 -10.28
CA VAL A 43 3.59 17.14 -10.06
C VAL A 43 2.49 16.77 -11.03
N VAL A 44 2.79 15.88 -11.97
CA VAL A 44 1.83 15.36 -12.96
C VAL A 44 1.27 14.02 -12.55
N ALA A 45 0.01 13.77 -12.91
CA ALA A 45 -0.60 12.46 -12.70
C ALA A 45 0.11 11.40 -13.57
N PRO A 46 0.54 10.25 -12.99
CA PRO A 46 1.26 9.22 -13.75
C PRO A 46 0.36 8.46 -14.72
N HIS A 47 -0.95 8.46 -14.50
CA HIS A 47 -1.96 7.79 -15.33
C HIS A 47 -3.32 8.45 -15.18
N ASP A 48 -4.21 8.17 -16.13
CA ASP A 48 -5.59 8.62 -16.08
C ASP A 48 -6.36 7.91 -14.97
N GLY A 49 -7.28 8.63 -14.31
CA GLY A 49 -8.05 8.05 -13.22
C GLY A 49 -8.98 9.04 -12.55
N THR A 50 -9.70 8.55 -11.54
CA THR A 50 -10.56 9.38 -10.70
C THR A 50 -9.83 9.72 -9.41
N VAL A 51 -9.79 11.00 -9.06
CA VAL A 51 -9.25 11.46 -7.78
C VAL A 51 -10.21 11.06 -6.67
N THR A 52 -9.75 10.23 -5.73
CA THR A 52 -10.58 9.70 -4.64
C THR A 52 -10.34 10.41 -3.31
N ALA A 53 -9.13 10.87 -3.07
CA ALA A 53 -8.78 11.60 -1.86
C ALA A 53 -7.76 12.69 -2.19
N ILE A 54 -7.98 13.88 -1.63
CA ILE A 54 -7.04 15.01 -1.70
C ILE A 54 -6.55 15.25 -0.27
N HIS A 55 -5.27 15.02 -0.04
CA HIS A 55 -4.62 15.24 1.26
C HIS A 55 -3.90 16.59 1.31
N ALA A 56 -3.58 17.14 0.14
CA ALA A 56 -2.90 18.41 0.03
C ALA A 56 -3.82 19.57 0.39
N VAL A 57 -3.34 20.48 1.25
CA VAL A 57 -4.01 21.72 1.60
C VAL A 57 -3.15 22.86 1.07
N ALA A 58 -3.78 23.85 0.40
CA ALA A 58 -3.07 25.01 -0.10
C ALA A 58 -2.36 25.76 1.04
N GLY A 59 -1.07 26.05 0.84
CA GLY A 59 -0.23 26.68 1.86
C GLY A 59 0.41 25.72 2.87
N ALA A 60 0.08 24.45 2.85
CA ALA A 60 0.74 23.45 3.66
C ALA A 60 2.09 23.02 3.04
N LYS A 61 3.04 22.65 3.90
CA LYS A 61 4.34 22.13 3.47
C LYS A 61 4.14 20.74 2.85
N ALA A 62 4.65 20.55 1.63
CA ALA A 62 4.71 19.25 0.99
C ALA A 62 6.08 18.62 1.23
N ASP A 63 6.13 17.52 1.97
CA ASP A 63 7.34 16.78 2.22
C ASP A 63 7.41 15.53 1.33
N THR A 64 8.61 15.11 0.99
CA THR A 64 8.84 13.87 0.23
C THR A 64 8.30 12.67 1.04
N GLY A 65 7.40 11.89 0.43
CA GLY A 65 6.79 10.73 1.06
C GLY A 65 5.38 10.95 1.63
N THR A 66 4.91 12.21 1.72
CA THR A 66 3.50 12.46 2.05
C THR A 66 2.64 12.41 0.78
N PRO A 67 1.57 11.60 0.77
CA PRO A 67 0.68 11.56 -0.38
C PRO A 67 -0.06 12.90 -0.53
N LEU A 68 -0.03 13.50 -1.71
CA LEU A 68 -0.75 14.74 -2.02
C LEU A 68 -2.20 14.45 -2.41
N LEU A 69 -2.40 13.41 -3.21
CA LEU A 69 -3.72 12.95 -3.65
C LEU A 69 -3.64 11.46 -4.04
N SER A 70 -4.80 10.81 -4.08
CA SER A 70 -4.94 9.42 -4.52
C SER A 70 -5.73 9.36 -5.82
N ILE A 71 -5.18 8.69 -6.83
CA ILE A 71 -5.82 8.47 -8.12
C ILE A 71 -6.12 6.98 -8.27
N VAL A 72 -7.36 6.65 -8.57
CA VAL A 72 -7.79 5.28 -8.87
C VAL A 72 -8.06 5.16 -10.37
N PRO A 73 -7.36 4.25 -11.08
CA PRO A 73 -7.63 4.00 -12.49
C PRO A 73 -9.07 3.48 -12.71
N PRO A 74 -9.75 3.85 -13.80
CA PRO A 74 -11.16 3.49 -14.03
C PRO A 74 -11.36 1.99 -14.24
N SER A 75 -10.32 1.26 -14.65
CA SER A 75 -10.33 -0.18 -14.87
C SER A 75 -9.93 -1.02 -13.66
N SER A 76 -9.57 -0.40 -12.54
CA SER A 76 -9.14 -1.13 -11.36
C SER A 76 -10.33 -1.82 -10.69
N ARG A 77 -10.19 -3.13 -10.47
CA ARG A 77 -11.13 -3.90 -9.66
C ARG A 77 -10.71 -3.81 -8.20
N LEU A 78 -11.68 -3.60 -7.33
CA LEU A 78 -11.43 -3.65 -5.89
C LEU A 78 -11.15 -5.10 -5.48
N GLU A 79 -10.16 -5.26 -4.63
CA GLU A 79 -9.82 -6.51 -3.97
C GLU A 79 -9.93 -6.32 -2.46
N ALA A 80 -10.26 -7.38 -1.74
CA ALA A 80 -10.26 -7.35 -0.29
C ALA A 80 -8.93 -7.89 0.23
N HIS A 81 -8.30 -7.15 1.14
CA HIS A 81 -7.12 -7.60 1.86
C HIS A 81 -7.51 -8.05 3.26
N LEU A 82 -7.39 -9.34 3.53
CA LEU A 82 -7.64 -9.93 4.83
C LEU A 82 -6.31 -10.16 5.54
N TYR A 83 -6.33 -10.09 6.85
CA TYR A 83 -5.17 -10.27 7.71
C TYR A 83 -5.45 -11.39 8.70
N ALA A 84 -4.66 -12.44 8.61
CA ALA A 84 -4.86 -13.64 9.43
C ALA A 84 -3.59 -13.99 10.21
N PRO A 85 -3.72 -14.46 11.46
CA PRO A 85 -2.59 -14.92 12.25
C PRO A 85 -2.02 -16.23 11.69
N SER A 86 -0.74 -16.50 11.98
CA SER A 86 0.01 -17.65 11.48
C SER A 86 -0.70 -18.99 11.71
N ARG A 87 -1.36 -19.16 12.86
CA ARG A 87 -2.12 -20.38 13.21
C ARG A 87 -3.26 -20.69 12.24
N SER A 88 -3.82 -19.67 11.58
CA SER A 88 -4.96 -19.83 10.67
C SER A 88 -4.54 -19.99 9.21
N ILE A 89 -3.35 -19.50 8.83
CA ILE A 89 -2.93 -19.45 7.43
C ILE A 89 -2.68 -20.83 6.82
N GLY A 90 -2.29 -21.81 7.64
CA GLY A 90 -2.02 -23.18 7.19
C GLY A 90 -3.24 -23.89 6.59
N PHE A 91 -4.44 -23.42 6.90
CA PHE A 91 -5.71 -24.00 6.42
C PHE A 91 -6.29 -23.21 5.22
N VAL A 92 -5.75 -22.05 4.90
CA VAL A 92 -6.22 -21.23 3.78
C VAL A 92 -5.49 -21.64 2.51
N ARG A 93 -6.25 -21.82 1.43
CA ARG A 93 -5.73 -22.16 0.11
C ARG A 93 -6.29 -21.22 -0.94
N THR A 94 -5.52 -20.97 -2.00
CA THR A 94 -6.00 -20.24 -3.18
C THR A 94 -7.19 -20.96 -3.81
N GLY A 95 -8.18 -20.21 -4.26
CA GLY A 95 -9.43 -20.75 -4.84
C GLY A 95 -10.53 -21.06 -3.81
N GLN A 96 -10.27 -20.95 -2.51
CA GLN A 96 -11.32 -21.11 -1.48
C GLN A 96 -12.34 -19.99 -1.54
N ARG A 97 -13.60 -20.33 -1.26
CA ARG A 97 -14.70 -19.36 -1.14
C ARG A 97 -14.61 -18.65 0.20
N VAL A 98 -14.87 -17.36 0.16
CA VAL A 98 -14.88 -16.48 1.33
C VAL A 98 -16.23 -15.78 1.38
N GLN A 99 -16.85 -15.76 2.55
CA GLN A 99 -18.02 -14.94 2.83
C GLN A 99 -17.58 -13.62 3.43
N LEU A 100 -18.00 -12.52 2.79
CA LEU A 100 -17.59 -11.16 3.15
C LEU A 100 -18.77 -10.43 3.78
N ARG A 101 -18.49 -9.69 4.85
CA ARG A 101 -19.42 -8.82 5.55
C ARG A 101 -18.83 -7.42 5.60
N TYR A 102 -19.46 -6.49 4.92
CA TYR A 102 -19.04 -5.09 4.94
C TYR A 102 -19.58 -4.40 6.20
N GLN A 103 -18.73 -3.69 6.93
CA GLN A 103 -19.18 -2.95 8.12
C GLN A 103 -20.13 -1.82 7.75
N ALA A 104 -19.97 -1.20 6.57
CA ALA A 104 -20.87 -0.18 6.06
C ALA A 104 -22.28 -0.70 5.74
N PHE A 105 -22.44 -2.01 5.53
CA PHE A 105 -23.70 -2.66 5.15
C PHE A 105 -24.00 -3.84 6.08
N PRO A 106 -24.80 -3.63 7.16
CA PRO A 106 -25.10 -4.69 8.12
C PRO A 106 -25.65 -5.94 7.46
N TYR A 107 -24.99 -7.09 7.70
CA TYR A 107 -25.28 -8.36 7.04
C TYR A 107 -26.68 -8.89 7.33
N GLN A 108 -27.31 -8.51 8.45
CA GLN A 108 -28.67 -8.88 8.79
C GLN A 108 -29.71 -8.34 7.80
N ARG A 109 -29.40 -7.24 7.11
CA ARG A 109 -30.26 -6.61 6.12
C ARG A 109 -29.84 -6.88 4.68
N PHE A 110 -28.54 -6.95 4.42
CA PHE A 110 -27.98 -6.95 3.08
C PHE A 110 -27.31 -8.29 2.73
N GLY A 111 -27.26 -9.23 3.68
CA GLY A 111 -26.70 -10.57 3.46
C GLY A 111 -25.17 -10.59 3.44
N HIS A 112 -24.66 -11.73 2.98
CA HIS A 112 -23.22 -11.98 2.81
C HIS A 112 -22.88 -11.85 1.33
N TYR A 113 -21.66 -11.40 1.07
CA TYR A 113 -21.11 -11.31 -0.27
C TYR A 113 -20.04 -12.37 -0.45
N GLU A 114 -19.92 -12.90 -1.65
CA GLU A 114 -18.93 -13.94 -1.94
C GLU A 114 -17.67 -13.35 -2.55
N GLY A 115 -16.55 -13.95 -2.17
CA GLY A 115 -15.26 -13.73 -2.78
C GLY A 115 -14.48 -15.03 -2.91
N VAL A 116 -13.36 -14.98 -3.58
CA VAL A 116 -12.46 -16.11 -3.78
C VAL A 116 -11.05 -15.71 -3.40
N VAL A 117 -10.36 -16.55 -2.64
CA VAL A 117 -8.95 -16.33 -2.30
C VAL A 117 -8.12 -16.35 -3.58
N ALA A 118 -7.59 -15.19 -3.96
CA ALA A 118 -6.76 -15.02 -5.15
C ALA A 118 -5.29 -15.32 -4.85
N ALA A 119 -4.77 -14.83 -3.72
CA ALA A 119 -3.38 -15.01 -3.34
C ALA A 119 -3.20 -14.97 -1.82
N ILE A 120 -2.14 -15.61 -1.35
CA ILE A 120 -1.74 -15.62 0.05
C ILE A 120 -0.28 -15.15 0.12
N SER A 121 0.02 -14.20 0.99
CA SER A 121 1.40 -13.75 1.22
C SER A 121 2.26 -14.90 1.71
N ARG A 122 3.45 -15.04 1.15
CA ARG A 122 4.44 -16.04 1.59
C ARG A 122 5.28 -15.56 2.77
N ALA A 123 5.31 -14.25 3.00
CA ALA A 123 6.01 -13.64 4.10
C ALA A 123 5.02 -13.03 5.10
N ALA A 124 5.36 -13.09 6.37
CA ALA A 124 4.64 -12.38 7.40
C ALA A 124 4.88 -10.88 7.26
N LEU A 125 3.83 -10.11 7.49
CA LEU A 125 3.90 -8.65 7.53
C LEU A 125 4.47 -8.19 8.86
N SER A 126 5.28 -7.14 8.81
CA SER A 126 5.69 -6.46 10.02
C SER A 126 4.53 -5.61 10.58
N PRO A 127 4.49 -5.35 11.90
CA PRO A 127 3.45 -4.48 12.48
C PRO A 127 3.40 -3.08 11.87
N ALA A 128 4.52 -2.59 11.32
CA ALA A 128 4.60 -1.28 10.66
C ALA A 128 3.93 -1.26 9.27
N GLU A 129 3.74 -2.41 8.65
CA GLU A 129 3.08 -2.54 7.33
C GLU A 129 1.57 -2.73 7.43
N LEU A 130 1.06 -2.88 8.65
CA LEU A 130 -0.38 -3.01 8.87
C LEU A 130 -1.06 -1.65 8.73
N PRO A 131 -2.22 -1.60 8.05
CA PRO A 131 -3.04 -0.40 8.03
C PRO A 131 -3.38 0.07 9.46
N PRO A 132 -3.35 1.38 9.74
CA PRO A 132 -3.58 1.91 11.08
C PRO A 132 -4.95 1.54 11.67
N GLN A 133 -5.95 1.28 10.82
CA GLN A 133 -7.27 0.81 11.23
C GLN A 133 -7.23 -0.59 11.85
N LEU A 134 -6.21 -1.39 11.52
CA LEU A 134 -6.02 -2.76 12.01
C LEU A 134 -4.99 -2.87 13.14
N ALA A 135 -4.33 -1.76 13.48
CA ALA A 135 -3.39 -1.72 14.61
C ALA A 135 -4.05 -2.13 15.94
N GLY A 136 -5.35 -1.88 16.09
CA GLY A 136 -6.14 -2.34 17.24
C GLY A 136 -6.32 -3.86 17.32
N LEU A 137 -6.26 -4.60 16.21
CA LEU A 137 -6.40 -6.06 16.21
C LEU A 137 -5.19 -6.76 16.83
N THR A 138 -4.01 -6.16 16.74
CA THR A 138 -2.80 -6.68 17.39
C THR A 138 -2.88 -6.58 18.92
N SER A 139 -3.68 -5.66 19.45
CA SER A 139 -3.94 -5.49 20.88
C SER A 139 -4.93 -6.52 21.43
N VAL A 140 -5.90 -6.96 20.63
CA VAL A 140 -6.95 -7.92 21.05
C VAL A 140 -6.41 -9.35 21.07
N THR A 141 -5.37 -9.68 20.30
CA THR A 141 -4.73 -11.00 20.29
C THR A 141 -3.72 -11.23 21.43
N GLY A 142 -3.75 -10.43 22.50
CA GLY A 142 -3.00 -10.75 23.73
C GLY A 142 -1.58 -10.20 23.83
N VAL A 143 -1.23 -9.18 23.04
CA VAL A 143 0.12 -8.56 23.05
C VAL A 143 0.36 -7.65 24.28
N ALA A 144 -0.58 -7.53 25.21
CA ALA A 144 -0.40 -6.76 26.45
C ALA A 144 0.59 -7.41 27.46
N THR A 145 1.11 -8.61 27.21
CA THR A 145 1.92 -9.37 28.17
C THR A 145 3.22 -9.90 27.56
N GLY A 146 3.99 -9.09 26.85
CA GLY A 146 5.39 -9.46 26.53
C GLY A 146 5.61 -10.71 25.65
N ALA A 147 4.54 -11.35 25.16
CA ALA A 147 4.63 -12.43 24.18
C ALA A 147 4.98 -11.84 22.80
N ALA A 148 5.89 -12.46 22.08
CA ALA A 148 6.26 -12.07 20.72
C ALA A 148 4.99 -11.93 19.87
N ALA A 149 4.84 -10.79 19.17
CA ALA A 149 3.70 -10.52 18.31
C ALA A 149 3.53 -11.67 17.30
N GLU A 150 2.36 -12.31 17.28
CA GLU A 150 2.08 -13.39 16.32
C GLU A 150 2.21 -12.84 14.89
N PRO A 151 2.97 -13.51 14.00
CA PRO A 151 3.13 -13.06 12.64
C PRO A 151 1.80 -13.08 11.90
N ILE A 152 1.52 -11.99 11.19
CA ILE A 152 0.27 -11.78 10.44
C ILE A 152 0.56 -11.93 8.95
N TYR A 153 -0.31 -12.63 8.25
CA TYR A 153 -0.23 -12.85 6.81
C TYR A 153 -1.36 -12.15 6.09
N ARG A 154 -1.07 -11.60 4.93
CA ARG A 154 -2.08 -10.99 4.06
C ARG A 154 -2.65 -12.02 3.09
N ILE A 155 -3.97 -12.06 3.01
CA ILE A 155 -4.72 -12.87 2.05
C ILE A 155 -5.45 -11.89 1.13
N THR A 156 -5.21 -11.99 -0.16
CA THR A 156 -5.90 -11.20 -1.18
C THR A 156 -7.10 -11.98 -1.68
N VAL A 157 -8.27 -11.37 -1.62
CA VAL A 157 -9.54 -11.96 -2.04
C VAL A 157 -10.11 -11.16 -3.21
N SER A 158 -10.39 -11.84 -4.29
CA SER A 158 -11.12 -11.30 -5.44
C SER A 158 -12.60 -11.26 -5.13
N LEU A 159 -13.24 -10.10 -5.30
CA LEU A 159 -14.65 -9.89 -5.06
C LEU A 159 -15.48 -10.38 -6.23
N SER A 160 -16.55 -11.15 -5.97
CA SER A 160 -17.48 -11.59 -7.01
C SER A 160 -18.33 -10.44 -7.56
N SER A 161 -18.58 -9.40 -6.76
CA SER A 161 -19.31 -8.20 -7.15
C SER A 161 -18.57 -6.95 -6.69
N GLN A 162 -18.57 -5.91 -7.53
CA GLN A 162 -17.99 -4.59 -7.22
C GLN A 162 -19.05 -3.61 -6.65
N SER A 163 -20.27 -4.09 -6.42
CA SER A 163 -21.37 -3.31 -5.87
C SER A 163 -22.16 -4.12 -4.86
N VAL A 164 -22.83 -3.42 -3.95
CA VAL A 164 -23.73 -3.95 -2.93
C VAL A 164 -25.13 -3.47 -3.26
N THR A 165 -26.11 -4.37 -3.21
CA THR A 165 -27.53 -3.99 -3.32
C THR A 165 -28.02 -3.53 -1.96
N ALA A 166 -28.15 -2.21 -1.78
CA ALA A 166 -28.64 -1.60 -0.55
C ALA A 166 -29.89 -0.78 -0.85
N TYR A 167 -30.94 -1.00 -0.08
CA TYR A 167 -32.21 -0.26 -0.20
C TYR A 167 -32.84 -0.28 -1.60
N GLY A 168 -32.65 -1.37 -2.34
CA GLY A 168 -33.16 -1.51 -3.72
C GLY A 168 -32.31 -0.84 -4.81
N ALA A 169 -31.21 -0.19 -4.44
CA ALA A 169 -30.26 0.43 -5.36
C ALA A 169 -28.90 -0.30 -5.33
N GLN A 170 -28.23 -0.36 -6.47
CA GLN A 170 -26.85 -0.85 -6.53
C GLN A 170 -25.91 0.28 -6.14
N THR A 171 -25.23 0.10 -4.99
CA THR A 171 -24.24 1.05 -4.49
C THR A 171 -22.83 0.49 -4.78
N PRO A 172 -21.97 1.21 -5.52
CA PRO A 172 -20.62 0.77 -5.78
C PRO A 172 -19.82 0.70 -4.49
N LEU A 173 -18.96 -0.32 -4.38
CA LEU A 173 -18.00 -0.41 -3.30
C LEU A 173 -16.94 0.69 -3.44
N GLN A 174 -16.47 1.20 -2.32
CA GLN A 174 -15.45 2.25 -2.29
C GLN A 174 -14.13 1.71 -1.70
N PRO A 175 -12.98 2.15 -2.21
CA PRO A 175 -11.70 1.84 -1.60
C PRO A 175 -11.66 2.29 -0.12
N GLY A 176 -11.03 1.49 0.74
CA GLY A 176 -10.91 1.79 2.16
C GLY A 176 -12.08 1.34 3.03
N MET A 177 -13.12 0.72 2.46
CA MET A 177 -14.19 0.11 3.27
C MET A 177 -13.64 -1.05 4.11
N THR A 178 -13.99 -1.07 5.39
CA THR A 178 -13.66 -2.16 6.30
C THR A 178 -14.66 -3.29 6.16
N LEU A 179 -14.14 -4.51 6.18
CA LEU A 179 -14.92 -5.74 6.08
C LEU A 179 -14.41 -6.82 7.01
N GLU A 180 -15.26 -7.75 7.33
CA GLU A 180 -14.96 -9.01 8.00
C GLU A 180 -15.18 -10.16 7.01
N ALA A 181 -14.42 -11.23 7.19
CA ALA A 181 -14.50 -12.36 6.27
C ALA A 181 -14.42 -13.69 7.00
N ASP A 182 -15.28 -14.62 6.57
CA ASP A 182 -15.25 -16.01 7.01
C ASP A 182 -14.75 -16.87 5.84
N VAL A 183 -13.59 -17.50 6.02
CA VAL A 183 -13.01 -18.41 5.03
C VAL A 183 -13.55 -19.82 5.30
N ALA A 184 -14.19 -20.42 4.32
CA ALA A 184 -14.66 -21.79 4.41
C ALA A 184 -13.46 -22.75 4.36
N LEU A 185 -13.01 -23.24 5.50
CA LEU A 185 -11.79 -24.04 5.61
C LEU A 185 -11.97 -25.45 5.03
N GLU A 186 -13.04 -26.16 5.39
CA GLU A 186 -13.31 -27.52 4.91
C GLU A 186 -14.81 -27.81 4.88
N ARG A 187 -15.24 -28.56 3.85
CA ARG A 187 -16.56 -29.23 3.85
C ARG A 187 -16.31 -30.69 4.23
N ARG A 188 -16.52 -31.00 5.50
CA ARG A 188 -16.54 -32.40 5.95
C ARG A 188 -17.97 -32.90 5.99
N ARG A 189 -18.19 -34.14 5.53
CA ARG A 189 -19.49 -34.79 5.65
C ARG A 189 -19.65 -35.30 7.08
N LEU A 190 -20.86 -35.27 7.62
CA LEU A 190 -21.13 -35.64 9.01
C LEU A 190 -20.66 -37.07 9.34
N PHE A 191 -20.70 -38.02 8.40
CA PHE A 191 -20.23 -39.35 8.59
C PHE A 191 -18.68 -39.47 8.66
N GLU A 192 -17.95 -38.58 8.04
CA GLU A 192 -16.48 -38.51 8.12
C GLU A 192 -16.05 -38.11 9.51
N TRP A 193 -16.77 -37.16 10.14
CA TRP A 193 -16.51 -36.78 11.54
C TRP A 193 -16.80 -37.91 12.53
N MET A 194 -17.84 -38.72 12.29
CA MET A 194 -18.21 -39.84 13.12
C MET A 194 -17.20 -41.01 13.00
N LEU A 195 -16.51 -41.14 11.86
CA LEU A 195 -15.52 -42.19 11.58
C LEU A 195 -14.06 -41.73 11.81
N ASP A 196 -13.81 -40.45 12.08
CA ASP A 196 -12.45 -39.92 12.39
C ASP A 196 -11.69 -40.74 13.45
N PRO A 197 -12.31 -41.17 14.59
CA PRO A 197 -11.60 -41.98 15.57
C PRO A 197 -11.19 -43.37 15.06
N LEU A 198 -11.92 -43.91 14.09
CA LEU A 198 -11.59 -45.18 13.43
C LEU A 198 -10.44 -45.03 12.42
N TYR A 199 -10.41 -43.94 11.69
CA TYR A 199 -9.31 -43.64 10.74
C TYR A 199 -8.01 -43.29 11.46
N ALA A 200 -8.07 -42.65 12.65
CA ALA A 200 -6.91 -42.34 13.47
C ALA A 200 -6.19 -43.63 13.97
N VAL A 201 -6.94 -44.70 14.18
CA VAL A 201 -6.38 -45.98 14.63
C VAL A 201 -5.79 -46.81 13.47
N THR A 202 -6.30 -46.62 12.25
CA THR A 202 -5.91 -47.45 11.07
C THR A 202 -4.74 -46.83 10.26
N GLY A 203 -4.26 -45.64 10.63
CA GLY A 203 -3.09 -45.00 9.98
C GLY A 203 -3.23 -44.63 8.49
N ALA A 204 -4.44 -44.72 7.94
CA ALA A 204 -4.72 -44.40 6.56
C ALA A 204 -4.88 -42.90 6.41
N GLN A 205 -3.77 -42.16 6.33
CA GLN A 205 -3.76 -40.79 5.83
C GLN A 205 -4.06 -40.82 4.34
N ARG A 206 -5.23 -40.35 3.93
CA ARG A 206 -5.51 -40.02 2.52
C ARG A 206 -4.79 -38.72 2.21
N VAL A 207 -3.86 -38.78 1.25
CA VAL A 207 -3.25 -37.68 0.51
C VAL A 207 -4.32 -36.93 -0.26
#